data_f66d8b6f0d0de7b08c9de24bf59b722f
#
_entry.id   f66d8b6f0d0de7b08c9de24bf59b722f
#
_cell.length_a   1.000
_cell.length_b   1.000
_cell.length_c   1.000
_cell.angle_alpha   90.00
_cell.angle_beta   90.00
_cell.angle_gamma   90.00
#
_symmetry.space_group_name_H-M   'P 1'
#
loop_
_entity.id
_entity.type
_entity.pdbx_description
1 polymer ?
#
loop_
_entity_poly.entity_id
_entity_poly.type
_entity_poly.pdbx_seq_one_letter_code
_entity_poly.pdbx_strand_id
1 'polypeptide(L)'
;MNKGFATQLVKGFMKLIFRIEINGAENLPENGGCMVCSNHISNWDPVLLQCFLPRMISFMCKEEMAHIPLINSLLRSQHTVFVKRGKGDIGAMRACMKSIDEGRALGIFPTGTREKKHPGAKPKSGAALIAAKTGTIVVPVSIKADYRLFSKVKVNIGKPIDYSSLKGQKLSSDELAEMTEEIYDKIKNML
;
A
#
# COMPACT_ATOMS: atom_id res chain seq x y z
N MET A 1 8.06 0.64 -16.49
CA MET A 1 7.07 -0.40 -16.88
C MET A 1 5.75 0.29 -17.23
N ASN A 2 5.30 0.19 -18.49
CA ASN A 2 4.05 0.86 -18.89
C ASN A 2 2.85 0.20 -18.21
N LYS A 3 2.07 1.00 -17.49
CA LYS A 3 0.78 0.56 -16.95
C LYS A 3 -0.17 0.25 -18.08
N GLY A 4 -0.78 -0.93 -18.09
CA GLY A 4 -1.60 -1.42 -19.18
C GLY A 4 -2.77 -0.48 -19.55
N PHE A 5 -3.33 -0.65 -20.75
CA PHE A 5 -4.42 0.17 -21.31
C PHE A 5 -5.61 0.34 -20.35
N ALA A 6 -6.02 -0.73 -19.66
CA ALA A 6 -7.09 -0.68 -18.66
C ALA A 6 -6.80 0.32 -17.53
N THR A 7 -5.56 0.36 -17.04
CA THR A 7 -5.15 1.32 -15.99
C THR A 7 -5.22 2.77 -16.51
N GLN A 8 -4.87 3.02 -17.76
CA GLN A 8 -4.96 4.36 -18.36
C GLN A 8 -6.41 4.80 -18.53
N LEU A 9 -7.31 3.90 -18.94
CA LEU A 9 -8.75 4.17 -19.01
C LEU A 9 -9.32 4.55 -17.63
N VAL A 10 -9.02 3.75 -16.60
CA VAL A 10 -9.47 4.03 -15.22
C VAL A 10 -8.87 5.34 -14.72
N LYS A 11 -7.61 5.63 -15.02
CA LYS A 11 -6.95 6.91 -14.69
C LYS A 11 -7.66 8.10 -15.33
N GLY A 12 -8.03 7.99 -16.62
CA GLY A 12 -8.79 9.01 -17.35
C GLY A 12 -10.17 9.24 -16.70
N PHE A 13 -10.89 8.15 -16.43
CA PHE A 13 -12.18 8.21 -15.74
C PHE A 13 -12.08 8.88 -14.35
N MET A 14 -11.09 8.48 -13.54
CA MET A 14 -10.88 9.09 -12.22
C MET A 14 -10.58 10.60 -12.31
N LYS A 15 -9.80 11.04 -13.33
CA LYS A 15 -9.54 12.46 -13.57
C LYS A 15 -10.79 13.24 -13.97
N LEU A 16 -11.75 12.59 -14.63
CA LEU A 16 -13.02 13.21 -15.01
C LEU A 16 -13.91 13.45 -13.78
N ILE A 17 -13.93 12.50 -12.84
CA ILE A 17 -14.84 12.53 -11.68
C ILE A 17 -14.23 13.10 -10.40
N PHE A 18 -12.89 13.21 -10.31
CA PHE A 18 -12.19 13.73 -9.13
C PHE A 18 -11.12 14.75 -9.53
N ARG A 19 -10.89 15.72 -8.66
CA ARG A 19 -9.76 16.66 -8.75
C ARG A 19 -8.56 16.06 -8.01
N ILE A 20 -7.70 15.32 -8.74
CA ILE A 20 -6.61 14.54 -8.14
C ILE A 20 -5.33 15.37 -8.09
N GLU A 21 -4.74 15.48 -6.91
CA GLU A 21 -3.48 16.14 -6.61
C GLU A 21 -2.50 15.12 -6.00
N ILE A 22 -1.33 14.98 -6.58
CA ILE A 22 -0.26 14.08 -6.13
C ILE A 22 0.97 14.92 -5.80
N ASN A 23 1.47 14.80 -4.58
CA ASN A 23 2.66 15.51 -4.10
C ASN A 23 3.71 14.49 -3.63
N GLY A 24 4.99 14.77 -3.88
CA GLY A 24 6.11 13.96 -3.43
C GLY A 24 6.29 12.68 -4.24
N ALA A 25 5.87 12.63 -5.51
CA ALA A 25 6.00 11.45 -6.36
C ALA A 25 7.47 11.01 -6.54
N GLU A 26 8.40 11.94 -6.45
CA GLU A 26 9.85 11.73 -6.47
C GLU A 26 10.39 10.93 -5.29
N ASN A 27 9.64 10.86 -4.20
CA ASN A 27 9.99 10.07 -3.01
C ASN A 27 9.79 8.55 -3.20
N LEU A 28 9.07 8.14 -4.25
CA LEU A 28 8.89 6.72 -4.52
C LEU A 28 10.06 6.19 -5.36
N PRO A 29 10.85 5.22 -4.85
CA PRO A 29 11.96 4.65 -5.60
C PRO A 29 11.52 4.12 -6.97
N GLU A 30 12.21 4.49 -8.03
CA GLU A 30 11.87 4.07 -9.41
C GLU A 30 12.02 2.56 -9.58
N ASN A 31 13.03 1.96 -8.96
CA ASN A 31 13.38 0.55 -9.08
C ASN A 31 13.63 -0.08 -7.70
N GLY A 32 13.79 -1.40 -7.69
CA GLY A 32 14.03 -2.15 -6.46
C GLY A 32 12.76 -2.40 -5.64
N GLY A 33 12.87 -3.29 -4.66
CA GLY A 33 11.80 -3.60 -3.72
C GLY A 33 11.58 -2.45 -2.75
N CYS A 34 10.34 -2.07 -2.54
CA CYS A 34 9.95 -1.12 -1.50
C CYS A 34 8.54 -1.43 -0.99
N MET A 35 8.19 -0.84 0.13
CA MET A 35 6.85 -0.96 0.68
C MET A 35 6.17 0.41 0.73
N VAL A 36 4.98 0.51 0.14
CA VAL A 36 4.13 1.70 0.19
C VAL A 36 3.09 1.49 1.29
N CYS A 37 3.19 2.24 2.37
CA CYS A 37 2.25 2.20 3.48
C CYS A 37 1.30 3.40 3.42
N SER A 38 -0.02 3.16 3.41
CA SER A 38 -1.02 4.22 3.33
C SER A 38 -2.16 4.04 4.32
N ASN A 39 -2.80 5.14 4.74
CA ASN A 39 -4.11 5.07 5.38
C ASN A 39 -5.15 4.51 4.40
N HIS A 40 -6.22 3.93 4.93
CA HIS A 40 -7.26 3.29 4.12
C HIS A 40 -8.64 3.85 4.45
N ILE A 41 -9.22 4.60 3.53
CA ILE A 41 -10.52 5.28 3.73
C ILE A 41 -11.61 4.76 2.78
N SER A 42 -11.23 4.21 1.63
CA SER A 42 -12.17 3.79 0.58
C SER A 42 -11.66 2.59 -0.22
N ASN A 43 -12.57 1.87 -0.89
CA ASN A 43 -12.21 0.87 -1.91
C ASN A 43 -11.51 1.51 -3.15
N TRP A 44 -11.62 2.82 -3.32
CA TRP A 44 -10.94 3.55 -4.36
C TRP A 44 -9.43 3.74 -4.09
N ASP A 45 -8.97 3.61 -2.84
CA ASP A 45 -7.59 3.89 -2.47
C ASP A 45 -6.56 3.04 -3.25
N PRO A 46 -6.67 1.70 -3.31
CA PRO A 46 -5.72 0.91 -4.09
C PRO A 46 -5.79 1.22 -5.58
N VAL A 47 -6.98 1.53 -6.12
CA VAL A 47 -7.15 1.92 -7.52
C VAL A 47 -6.49 3.27 -7.79
N LEU A 48 -6.68 4.24 -6.90
CA LEU A 48 -6.05 5.56 -6.95
C LEU A 48 -4.52 5.42 -6.97
N LEU A 49 -3.96 4.73 -5.99
CA LEU A 49 -2.51 4.56 -5.89
C LEU A 49 -1.96 3.79 -7.11
N GLN A 50 -2.66 2.76 -7.59
CA GLN A 50 -2.26 2.03 -8.79
C GLN A 50 -2.27 2.90 -10.05
N CYS A 51 -3.25 3.78 -10.22
CA CYS A 51 -3.37 4.62 -11.40
C CYS A 51 -2.39 5.80 -11.38
N PHE A 52 -2.13 6.38 -10.23
CA PHE A 52 -1.47 7.69 -10.12
C PHE A 52 -0.04 7.65 -9.59
N LEU A 53 0.38 6.62 -8.85
CA LEU A 53 1.80 6.49 -8.50
C LEU A 53 2.67 6.16 -9.72
N PRO A 54 3.95 6.55 -9.75
CA PRO A 54 4.80 6.41 -10.95
C PRO A 54 5.10 4.94 -11.33
N ARG A 55 5.01 4.01 -10.38
CA ARG A 55 5.25 2.59 -10.63
C ARG A 55 4.06 1.71 -10.25
N MET A 56 4.10 0.44 -10.69
CA MET A 56 3.08 -0.55 -10.35
C MET A 56 3.22 -0.95 -8.88
N ILE A 57 2.09 -1.00 -8.17
CA ILE A 57 2.02 -1.39 -6.77
C ILE A 57 1.30 -2.74 -6.65
N SER A 58 1.96 -3.72 -6.04
CA SER A 58 1.37 -5.02 -5.72
C SER A 58 0.63 -4.93 -4.38
N PHE A 59 -0.70 -4.88 -4.41
CA PHE A 59 -1.49 -4.80 -3.18
C PHE A 59 -1.81 -6.17 -2.61
N MET A 60 -2.03 -6.20 -1.29
CA MET A 60 -2.68 -7.34 -0.65
C MET A 60 -4.19 -7.27 -0.87
N CYS A 61 -4.80 -8.35 -1.34
CA CYS A 61 -6.23 -8.45 -1.58
C CYS A 61 -6.81 -9.71 -0.91
N LYS A 62 -8.08 -9.64 -0.55
CA LYS A 62 -8.80 -10.82 -0.05
C LYS A 62 -8.85 -11.93 -1.10
N GLU A 63 -8.62 -13.19 -0.68
CA GLU A 63 -8.66 -14.35 -1.56
C GLU A 63 -10.02 -14.50 -2.28
N GLU A 64 -11.12 -14.12 -1.62
CA GLU A 64 -12.46 -14.19 -2.22
C GLU A 64 -12.58 -13.35 -3.50
N MET A 65 -11.77 -12.31 -3.66
CA MET A 65 -11.73 -11.51 -4.89
C MET A 65 -11.13 -12.29 -6.08
N ALA A 66 -10.34 -13.33 -5.80
CA ALA A 66 -9.80 -14.20 -6.85
C ALA A 66 -10.89 -15.07 -7.53
N HIS A 67 -12.06 -15.22 -6.90
CA HIS A 67 -13.17 -16.00 -7.49
C HIS A 67 -14.00 -15.21 -8.51
N ILE A 68 -13.77 -13.91 -8.66
CA ILE A 68 -14.47 -13.06 -9.64
C ILE A 68 -13.59 -13.01 -10.92
N PRO A 69 -13.95 -13.70 -12.02
CA PRO A 69 -13.03 -13.95 -13.16
C PRO A 69 -12.39 -12.68 -13.74
N LEU A 70 -13.17 -11.65 -13.99
CA LEU A 70 -12.70 -10.39 -14.57
C LEU A 70 -11.77 -9.63 -13.61
N ILE A 71 -12.13 -9.58 -12.33
CA ILE A 71 -11.33 -8.93 -11.29
C ILE A 71 -10.06 -9.72 -11.04
N ASN A 72 -10.13 -11.04 -11.01
CA ASN A 72 -8.97 -11.92 -10.82
C ASN A 72 -7.91 -11.69 -11.91
N SER A 73 -8.32 -11.64 -13.18
CA SER A 73 -7.39 -11.38 -14.29
C SER A 73 -6.66 -10.04 -14.10
N LEU A 74 -7.39 -8.98 -13.74
CA LEU A 74 -6.83 -7.66 -13.48
C LEU A 74 -5.86 -7.67 -12.27
N LEU A 75 -6.28 -8.28 -11.15
CA LEU A 75 -5.47 -8.33 -9.93
C LEU A 75 -4.19 -9.16 -10.12
N ARG A 76 -4.27 -10.28 -10.85
CA ARG A 76 -3.09 -11.10 -11.19
C ARG A 76 -2.10 -10.36 -12.08
N SER A 77 -2.58 -9.58 -13.05
CA SER A 77 -1.70 -8.76 -13.91
C SER A 77 -0.93 -7.69 -13.12
N GLN A 78 -1.41 -7.33 -11.93
CA GLN A 78 -0.78 -6.38 -11.01
C GLN A 78 0.04 -7.08 -9.91
N HIS A 79 0.29 -8.38 -10.03
CA HIS A 79 1.01 -9.19 -9.03
C HIS A 79 0.41 -9.09 -7.62
N THR A 80 -0.92 -8.99 -7.52
CA THR A 80 -1.63 -8.91 -6.25
C THR A 80 -1.37 -10.13 -5.38
N VAL A 81 -1.06 -9.91 -4.11
CA VAL A 81 -0.91 -10.96 -3.10
C VAL A 81 -2.28 -11.26 -2.50
N PHE A 82 -2.82 -12.45 -2.77
CA PHE A 82 -4.08 -12.89 -2.18
C PHE A 82 -3.87 -13.41 -0.76
N VAL A 83 -4.72 -12.99 0.17
CA VAL A 83 -4.60 -13.31 1.59
C VAL A 83 -5.91 -13.85 2.16
N LYS A 84 -5.83 -14.89 2.98
CA LYS A 84 -6.95 -15.35 3.81
C LYS A 84 -7.03 -14.47 5.06
N ARG A 85 -8.17 -13.83 5.29
CA ARG A 85 -8.39 -13.08 6.53
C ARG A 85 -8.62 -14.02 7.69
N GLY A 86 -7.94 -13.81 8.81
CA GLY A 86 -8.04 -14.64 10.01
C GLY A 86 -6.73 -14.67 10.77
N LYS A 87 -6.41 -15.79 11.35
CA LYS A 87 -5.16 -16.01 12.10
C LYS A 87 -3.97 -15.89 11.16
N GLY A 88 -3.01 -15.02 11.51
CA GLY A 88 -1.74 -14.69 10.85
C GLY A 88 -1.39 -15.57 9.64
N ASP A 89 -1.76 -15.12 8.45
CA ASP A 89 -1.48 -15.86 7.21
C ASP A 89 0.03 -15.78 6.90
N ILE A 90 0.78 -16.77 7.43
CA ILE A 90 2.23 -16.88 7.22
C ILE A 90 2.55 -17.00 5.71
N GLY A 91 1.66 -17.64 4.95
CA GLY A 91 1.81 -17.76 3.49
C GLY A 91 1.74 -16.40 2.80
N ALA A 92 0.75 -15.59 3.17
CA ALA A 92 0.62 -14.24 2.66
C ALA A 92 1.81 -13.34 3.05
N MET A 93 2.30 -13.45 4.27
CA MET A 93 3.48 -12.70 4.72
C MET A 93 4.72 -13.09 3.91
N ARG A 94 4.95 -14.38 3.69
CA ARG A 94 6.05 -14.86 2.82
C ARG A 94 5.91 -14.36 1.38
N ALA A 95 4.69 -14.36 0.83
CA ALA A 95 4.42 -13.84 -0.51
C ALA A 95 4.69 -12.32 -0.61
N CYS A 96 4.38 -11.55 0.44
CA CYS A 96 4.71 -10.14 0.53
C CYS A 96 6.22 -9.91 0.53
N MET A 97 6.96 -10.62 1.37
CA MET A 97 8.43 -10.54 1.41
C MET A 97 9.04 -10.93 0.07
N LYS A 98 8.60 -12.04 -0.53
CA LYS A 98 9.03 -12.46 -1.87
C LYS A 98 8.77 -11.39 -2.94
N SER A 99 7.62 -10.71 -2.88
CA SER A 99 7.31 -9.61 -3.82
C SER A 99 8.32 -8.46 -3.72
N ILE A 100 8.75 -8.12 -2.51
CA ILE A 100 9.79 -7.11 -2.26
C ILE A 100 11.14 -7.59 -2.78
N ASP A 101 11.53 -8.84 -2.47
CA ASP A 101 12.81 -9.43 -2.90
C ASP A 101 12.90 -9.51 -4.44
N GLU A 102 11.78 -9.68 -5.12
CA GLU A 102 11.67 -9.63 -6.59
C GLU A 102 11.68 -8.19 -7.17
N GLY A 103 11.98 -7.20 -6.35
CA GLY A 103 12.09 -5.80 -6.76
C GLY A 103 10.76 -5.08 -6.97
N ARG A 104 9.63 -5.61 -6.47
CA ARG A 104 8.32 -4.97 -6.61
C ARG A 104 8.04 -3.97 -5.50
N ALA A 105 7.18 -2.99 -5.78
CA ALA A 105 6.60 -2.14 -4.76
C ALA A 105 5.37 -2.83 -4.17
N LEU A 106 5.40 -3.12 -2.87
CA LEU A 106 4.31 -3.75 -2.13
C LEU A 106 3.45 -2.66 -1.47
N GLY A 107 2.15 -2.65 -1.74
CA GLY A 107 1.19 -1.75 -1.10
C GLY A 107 0.53 -2.39 0.12
N ILE A 108 0.63 -1.74 1.27
CA ILE A 108 0.01 -2.18 2.52
C ILE A 108 -0.79 -1.03 3.14
N PHE A 109 -1.96 -1.37 3.67
CA PHE A 109 -2.74 -0.52 4.56
C PHE A 109 -2.56 -1.02 5.99
N PRO A 110 -1.75 -0.34 6.85
CA PRO A 110 -1.35 -0.88 8.15
C PRO A 110 -2.51 -1.22 9.09
N THR A 111 -3.62 -0.49 9.04
CA THR A 111 -4.81 -0.77 9.85
C THR A 111 -5.51 -2.08 9.44
N GLY A 112 -5.27 -2.58 8.21
CA GLY A 112 -5.90 -3.78 7.66
C GLY A 112 -7.42 -3.65 7.44
N THR A 113 -7.98 -2.48 7.68
CA THR A 113 -9.40 -2.16 7.48
C THR A 113 -9.58 -0.70 7.09
N ARG A 114 -10.77 -0.35 6.58
CA ARG A 114 -11.08 1.03 6.21
C ARG A 114 -11.45 1.84 7.44
N GLU A 115 -10.75 2.95 7.68
CA GLU A 115 -10.92 3.81 8.85
C GLU A 115 -12.32 4.42 8.94
N LYS A 116 -12.97 4.75 7.80
CA LYS A 116 -14.37 5.20 7.77
C LYS A 116 -15.37 4.14 8.26
N LYS A 117 -15.04 2.84 8.14
CA LYS A 117 -15.90 1.73 8.64
C LYS A 117 -15.56 1.34 10.07
N HIS A 118 -14.33 1.58 10.49
CA HIS A 118 -13.82 1.24 11.82
C HIS A 118 -13.03 2.43 12.36
N PRO A 119 -13.73 3.49 12.84
CA PRO A 119 -13.07 4.65 13.43
C PRO A 119 -12.19 4.24 14.62
N GLY A 120 -10.98 4.78 14.68
CA GLY A 120 -10.02 4.44 15.73
C GLY A 120 -9.28 3.11 15.53
N ALA A 121 -9.40 2.47 14.36
CA ALA A 121 -8.60 1.28 14.05
C ALA A 121 -7.10 1.58 14.19
N LYS A 122 -6.41 0.80 15.03
CA LYS A 122 -4.97 0.92 15.23
C LYS A 122 -4.19 0.18 14.13
N PRO A 123 -3.00 0.65 13.76
CA PRO A 123 -2.13 -0.07 12.85
C PRO A 123 -1.68 -1.40 13.47
N LYS A 124 -1.41 -2.38 12.62
CA LYS A 124 -0.94 -3.71 12.98
C LYS A 124 0.54 -3.85 12.64
N SER A 125 1.27 -4.61 13.44
CA SER A 125 2.71 -4.82 13.29
C SER A 125 3.14 -5.57 12.01
N GLY A 126 2.20 -6.04 11.19
CA GLY A 126 2.50 -6.78 9.97
C GLY A 126 3.38 -6.03 8.98
N ALA A 127 3.15 -4.71 8.80
CA ALA A 127 3.98 -3.88 7.93
C ALA A 127 5.40 -3.73 8.50
N ALA A 128 5.53 -3.42 9.78
CA ALA A 128 6.81 -3.31 10.46
C ALA A 128 7.60 -4.63 10.41
N LEU A 129 6.93 -5.76 10.63
CA LEU A 129 7.57 -7.08 10.57
C LEU A 129 8.09 -7.41 9.16
N ILE A 130 7.33 -7.09 8.11
CA ILE A 130 7.80 -7.28 6.72
C ILE A 130 8.99 -6.35 6.45
N ALA A 131 8.92 -5.08 6.85
CA ALA A 131 10.00 -4.11 6.67
C ALA A 131 11.29 -4.56 7.35
N ALA A 132 11.23 -4.98 8.62
CA ALA A 132 12.37 -5.47 9.38
C ALA A 132 12.97 -6.74 8.77
N LYS A 133 12.13 -7.72 8.36
CA LYS A 133 12.60 -8.98 7.80
C LYS A 133 13.28 -8.80 6.44
N THR A 134 12.80 -7.92 5.61
CA THR A 134 13.34 -7.67 4.27
C THR A 134 14.41 -6.58 4.25
N GLY A 135 14.47 -5.73 5.27
CA GLY A 135 15.32 -4.54 5.27
C GLY A 135 14.88 -3.54 4.18
N THR A 136 13.59 -3.50 3.86
CA THR A 136 13.11 -2.70 2.74
C THR A 136 12.90 -1.24 3.12
N ILE A 137 12.97 -0.38 2.11
CA ILE A 137 12.53 1.02 2.23
C ILE A 137 11.00 1.06 2.34
N VAL A 138 10.50 1.81 3.31
CA VAL A 138 9.07 2.09 3.50
C VAL A 138 8.75 3.52 3.10
N VAL A 139 7.82 3.68 2.16
CA VAL A 139 7.33 4.98 1.68
C VAL A 139 5.96 5.23 2.30
N PRO A 140 5.84 6.16 3.26
CA PRO A 140 4.55 6.54 3.84
C PRO A 140 3.76 7.38 2.84
N VAL A 141 2.48 7.10 2.69
CA VAL A 141 1.57 7.80 1.77
C VAL A 141 0.29 8.15 2.51
N SER A 142 -0.14 9.41 2.44
CA SER A 142 -1.45 9.81 2.95
C SER A 142 -2.44 10.05 1.82
N ILE A 143 -3.69 9.64 2.07
CA ILE A 143 -4.83 9.90 1.18
C ILE A 143 -5.87 10.71 1.96
N LYS A 144 -6.16 11.92 1.45
CA LYS A 144 -7.23 12.77 1.96
C LYS A 144 -8.29 12.95 0.88
N ALA A 145 -9.46 12.33 1.08
CA ALA A 145 -10.53 12.33 0.09
C ALA A 145 -11.90 12.05 0.72
N ASP A 146 -12.93 12.67 0.16
CA ASP A 146 -14.32 12.30 0.45
C ASP A 146 -14.90 11.36 -0.61
N TYR A 147 -14.27 11.28 -1.77
CA TYR A 147 -14.72 10.51 -2.96
C TYR A 147 -16.14 10.86 -3.40
N ARG A 148 -16.54 12.13 -3.24
CA ARG A 148 -17.76 12.69 -3.85
C ARG A 148 -17.44 13.16 -5.26
N LEU A 149 -18.42 13.17 -6.14
CA LEU A 149 -18.25 13.65 -7.50
C LEU A 149 -17.64 15.07 -7.50
N PHE A 150 -16.61 15.27 -8.31
CA PHE A 150 -15.81 16.49 -8.43
C PHE A 150 -15.10 16.97 -7.16
N SER A 151 -15.07 16.15 -6.10
CA SER A 151 -14.30 16.48 -4.91
C SER A 151 -12.80 16.38 -5.15
N LYS A 152 -12.05 17.06 -4.27
CA LYS A 152 -10.59 16.98 -4.26
C LYS A 152 -10.14 15.66 -3.62
N VAL A 153 -9.19 14.99 -4.28
CA VAL A 153 -8.49 13.81 -3.78
C VAL A 153 -7.01 14.17 -3.73
N LYS A 154 -6.46 14.28 -2.54
CA LYS A 154 -5.06 14.62 -2.33
C LYS A 154 -4.29 13.38 -1.87
N VAL A 155 -3.16 13.11 -2.53
CA VAL A 155 -2.21 12.07 -2.15
C VAL A 155 -0.86 12.73 -1.87
N ASN A 156 -0.37 12.57 -0.65
CA ASN A 156 0.98 13.04 -0.29
C ASN A 156 1.87 11.81 -0.09
N ILE A 157 3.02 11.80 -0.74
CA ILE A 157 4.03 10.76 -0.65
C ILE A 157 5.19 11.32 0.17
N GLY A 158 5.39 10.76 1.36
CA GLY A 158 6.40 11.20 2.30
C GLY A 158 7.80 10.70 1.97
N LYS A 159 8.79 11.24 2.66
CA LYS A 159 10.18 10.78 2.54
C LYS A 159 10.28 9.30 2.94
N PRO A 160 11.05 8.49 2.21
CA PRO A 160 11.28 7.09 2.53
C PRO A 160 11.93 6.92 3.90
N ILE A 161 11.53 5.84 4.59
CA ILE A 161 12.17 5.36 5.82
C ILE A 161 13.02 4.16 5.43
N ASP A 162 14.28 4.20 5.73
CA ASP A 162 15.21 3.11 5.40
C ASP A 162 15.37 2.16 6.59
N TYR A 163 14.95 0.91 6.40
CA TYR A 163 15.11 -0.17 7.36
C TYR A 163 16.16 -1.20 6.95
N SER A 164 17.06 -0.88 6.02
CA SER A 164 18.08 -1.79 5.51
C SER A 164 19.00 -2.35 6.61
N SER A 165 19.30 -1.54 7.63
CA SER A 165 20.07 -1.95 8.80
C SER A 165 19.43 -3.04 9.65
N LEU A 166 18.11 -3.21 9.56
CA LEU A 166 17.35 -4.21 10.35
C LEU A 166 17.23 -5.57 9.64
N LYS A 167 17.73 -5.70 8.40
CA LYS A 167 17.60 -6.93 7.63
C LYS A 167 18.11 -8.15 8.38
N GLY A 168 17.19 -9.10 8.58
CA GLY A 168 17.51 -10.37 9.26
C GLY A 168 17.60 -10.28 10.78
N GLN A 169 17.45 -9.11 11.38
CA GLN A 169 17.43 -8.96 12.84
C GLN A 169 16.13 -9.54 13.42
N LYS A 170 16.25 -10.04 14.65
CA LYS A 170 15.11 -10.51 15.45
C LYS A 170 14.69 -9.37 16.38
N LEU A 171 13.61 -8.71 16.02
CA LEU A 171 13.06 -7.62 16.83
C LEU A 171 12.09 -8.17 17.89
N SER A 172 12.05 -7.49 19.03
CA SER A 172 11.07 -7.69 20.08
C SER A 172 9.69 -7.15 19.67
N SER A 173 8.67 -7.49 20.45
CA SER A 173 7.31 -6.97 20.23
C SER A 173 7.25 -5.45 20.37
N ASP A 174 8.02 -4.89 21.30
CA ASP A 174 8.05 -3.45 21.57
C ASP A 174 8.72 -2.68 20.42
N GLU A 175 9.86 -3.15 19.93
CA GLU A 175 10.52 -2.57 18.75
C GLU A 175 9.62 -2.61 17.50
N LEU A 176 8.88 -3.70 17.29
CA LEU A 176 7.90 -3.78 16.20
C LEU A 176 6.73 -2.83 16.40
N ALA A 177 6.31 -2.59 17.65
CA ALA A 177 5.26 -1.62 17.96
C ALA A 177 5.73 -0.20 17.67
N GLU A 178 6.94 0.17 18.10
CA GLU A 178 7.56 1.47 17.83
C GLU A 178 7.68 1.74 16.33
N MET A 179 8.20 0.77 15.54
CA MET A 179 8.24 0.88 14.08
C MET A 179 6.85 1.06 13.45
N THR A 180 5.85 0.36 13.99
CA THR A 180 4.47 0.44 13.51
C THR A 180 3.90 1.83 13.71
N GLU A 181 4.10 2.41 14.90
CA GLU A 181 3.66 3.78 15.21
C GLU A 181 4.45 4.81 14.40
N GLU A 182 5.79 4.65 14.26
CA GLU A 182 6.59 5.54 13.42
C GLU A 182 6.05 5.62 11.98
N ILE A 183 5.80 4.47 11.34
CA ILE A 183 5.27 4.42 9.98
C ILE A 183 3.91 5.11 9.91
N TYR A 184 3.05 4.84 10.89
CA TYR A 184 1.67 5.33 10.88
C TYR A 184 1.58 6.83 11.20
N ASP A 185 2.40 7.32 12.10
CA ASP A 185 2.48 8.74 12.44
C ASP A 185 2.99 9.57 11.25
N LYS A 186 3.98 9.07 10.49
CA LYS A 186 4.39 9.73 9.25
C LYS A 186 3.25 9.82 8.23
N ILE A 187 2.36 8.83 8.16
CA ILE A 187 1.16 8.88 7.31
C ILE A 187 0.19 9.93 7.83
N LYS A 188 -0.11 9.93 9.14
CA LYS A 188 -1.08 10.86 9.76
C LYS A 188 -0.63 12.32 9.66
N ASN A 189 0.66 12.58 9.89
CA ASN A 189 1.20 13.95 9.87
C ASN A 189 1.14 14.61 8.48
N MET A 190 0.82 13.84 7.42
CA MET A 190 0.60 14.35 6.07
C MET A 190 -0.88 14.55 5.70
N LEU A 191 -1.85 14.19 6.59
CA LEU A 191 -3.28 14.37 6.36
C LEU A 191 -3.73 15.81 6.58
#